data_739a17d101b04bec6ca4bedc7f4da017
#
_entry.id   739a17d101b04bec6ca4bedc7f4da017
#
_cell.length_a   1.000
_cell.length_b   1.000
_cell.length_c   1.000
_cell.angle_alpha   90.00
_cell.angle_beta   90.00
_cell.angle_gamma   90.00
#
_symmetry.space_group_name_H-M   'P 1'
#
loop_
_entity.id
_entity.type
_entity.pdbx_description
1 polymer ?
#
loop_
_entity_poly.entity_id
_entity_poly.type
_entity_poly.pdbx_seq_one_letter_code
_entity_poly.pdbx_strand_id
1 'polypeptide(L)'
;MYRQRRRDRHDELDGGLVKLLLRDAQKPLLRAICRIMAREIVESQVPAGKIPSLVVEAIWCEDWASATYSGQRHRFELRLDGGHREVDDAVAAIAAKLGEVDVDVPGHIVAEFQLVEVATVDVGSTMSVVIVCEALTIED
;
A
#
# COMPACT_ATOMS: atom_id res chain seq x y z
N MET A 1 -19.03 14.91 -3.00
CA MET A 1 -18.36 14.84 -3.03
C MET A 1 -17.64 15.15 -2.81
N TYR A 2 -17.02 14.96 -2.45
CA TYR A 2 -16.03 15.14 -2.27
C TYR A 2 -15.21 15.13 -2.51
N ARG A 3 -14.62 14.95 -2.63
CA ARG A 3 -13.61 14.87 -2.80
C ARG A 3 -12.74 15.44 -2.68
N GLN A 4 -12.27 15.66 -2.45
CA GLN A 4 -11.42 16.08 -2.33
C GLN A 4 -11.03 16.89 -2.46
N ARG A 5 -11.34 17.13 -2.41
CA ARG A 5 -10.83 17.81 -2.47
C ARG A 5 -10.37 18.52 -1.98
N ARG A 6 -10.13 18.73 -1.68
CA ARG A 6 -9.49 19.26 -1.18
C ARG A 6 -8.65 19.40 -0.86
N ARG A 7 -8.19 19.23 -1.05
CA ARG A 7 -7.35 19.37 -0.84
C ARG A 7 -6.72 19.62 -1.29
N ASP A 8 -6.64 19.62 -1.78
CA ASP A 8 -6.01 20.01 -2.22
C ASP A 8 -5.69 20.95 -2.18
N ARG A 9 -5.74 21.46 -2.07
CA ARG A 9 -5.41 22.29 -2.06
C ARG A 9 -4.72 22.89 -1.46
N HIS A 10 -4.05 22.94 -1.03
CA HIS A 10 -3.21 23.39 -0.67
C HIS A 10 -2.24 23.22 -0.50
N ASP A 11 -1.80 22.77 -0.81
CA ASP A 11 -0.94 22.61 -0.70
C ASP A 11 -0.07 22.81 -0.97
N GLU A 12 0.43 23.06 -1.40
CA GLU A 12 1.16 23.37 -1.75
C GLU A 12 2.15 23.89 -1.47
N LEU A 13 3.00 23.43 -1.70
CA LEU A 13 3.51 24.56 -1.16
C LEU A 13 4.89 24.25 -0.57
N ASP A 14 5.23 24.38 0.69
CA ASP A 14 6.54 24.02 1.22
C ASP A 14 6.52 22.59 1.76
N GLY A 15 7.66 22.08 2.23
CA GLY A 15 7.77 20.73 2.72
C GLY A 15 6.89 20.45 3.92
N GLY A 16 6.69 21.45 4.79
CA GLY A 16 5.81 21.29 5.94
C GLY A 16 4.37 21.16 5.50
N LEU A 17 3.97 21.92 4.52
CA LEU A 17 2.62 21.85 4.01
C LEU A 17 2.35 20.51 3.31
N VAL A 18 3.33 20.00 2.56
CA VAL A 18 3.20 18.70 1.93
C VAL A 18 2.96 17.65 3.00
N LYS A 19 3.66 17.70 4.13
CA LYS A 19 3.42 16.78 5.23
C LYS A 19 1.99 16.87 5.75
N LEU A 20 1.44 18.07 5.83
CA LEU A 20 0.08 18.27 6.31
C LEU A 20 -0.96 17.72 5.34
N LEU A 21 -0.60 17.56 4.07
CA LEU A 21 -1.51 16.99 3.09
C LEU A 21 -1.59 15.48 3.18
N LEU A 22 -0.61 14.83 3.83
CA LEU A 22 -0.69 13.41 4.07
C LEU A 22 -1.65 13.15 5.23
N ARG A 23 -2.57 12.26 5.01
CA ARG A 23 -3.57 11.94 6.04
C ARG A 23 -2.92 11.23 7.22
N ASP A 24 -3.50 11.41 8.40
CA ASP A 24 -2.96 10.84 9.64
C ASP A 24 -2.76 9.33 9.52
N ALA A 25 -3.69 8.63 8.88
CA ALA A 25 -3.61 7.19 8.75
C ALA A 25 -2.77 6.73 7.56
N GLN A 26 -2.58 7.58 6.54
CA GLN A 26 -1.98 7.16 5.28
C GLN A 26 -0.52 6.71 5.43
N LYS A 27 0.29 7.53 6.08
CA LYS A 27 1.71 7.23 6.23
C LYS A 27 1.98 5.99 7.08
N PRO A 28 1.39 5.88 8.29
CA PRO A 28 1.61 4.66 9.08
C PRO A 28 1.03 3.41 8.43
N LEU A 29 -0.08 3.54 7.70
CA LEU A 29 -0.66 2.42 6.98
C LEU A 29 0.27 1.94 5.87
N LEU A 30 0.79 2.87 5.05
CA LEU A 30 1.74 2.54 4.00
C LEU A 30 3.00 1.91 4.58
N ARG A 31 3.51 2.45 5.69
CA ARG A 31 4.69 1.90 6.34
C ARG A 31 4.44 0.47 6.81
N ALA A 32 3.27 0.19 7.38
CA ALA A 32 2.93 -1.15 7.83
C ALA A 32 2.86 -2.12 6.66
N ILE A 33 2.22 -1.71 5.55
CA ILE A 33 2.11 -2.54 4.35
C ILE A 33 3.49 -2.84 3.78
N CYS A 34 4.34 -1.82 3.65
CA CYS A 34 5.69 -2.00 3.12
C CYS A 34 6.51 -2.93 3.98
N ARG A 35 6.36 -2.85 5.31
CA ARG A 35 7.08 -3.72 6.22
C ARG A 35 6.66 -5.17 6.04
N ILE A 36 5.36 -5.41 5.93
CA ILE A 36 4.83 -6.75 5.72
C ILE A 36 5.35 -7.31 4.39
N MET A 37 5.23 -6.53 3.32
CA MET A 37 5.68 -6.97 2.00
C MET A 37 7.18 -7.23 1.96
N ALA A 38 7.98 -6.33 2.52
CA ALA A 38 9.44 -6.49 2.53
C ALA A 38 9.83 -7.78 3.24
N ARG A 39 9.17 -8.09 4.34
CA ARG A 39 9.45 -9.31 5.09
C ARG A 39 9.10 -10.56 4.26
N GLU A 40 7.94 -10.56 3.61
CA GLU A 40 7.54 -11.68 2.78
C GLU A 40 8.45 -11.86 1.58
N ILE A 41 8.90 -10.76 0.99
CA ILE A 41 9.85 -10.80 -0.12
C ILE A 41 11.14 -11.51 0.30
N VAL A 42 11.71 -11.11 1.44
CA VAL A 42 12.95 -11.71 1.93
C VAL A 42 12.74 -13.17 2.28
N GLU A 43 11.68 -13.49 3.00
CA GLU A 43 11.43 -14.86 3.45
C GLU A 43 11.09 -15.80 2.31
N SER A 44 10.54 -15.29 1.21
CA SER A 44 10.22 -16.11 0.05
C SER A 44 11.46 -16.53 -0.75
N GLN A 45 12.61 -15.90 -0.51
CA GLN A 45 13.85 -16.17 -1.25
C GLN A 45 14.78 -17.11 -0.49
N VAL A 46 14.26 -18.27 -0.11
CA VAL A 46 15.03 -19.29 0.59
C VAL A 46 15.02 -20.57 -0.23
N PRO A 47 16.16 -21.11 -0.65
CA PRO A 47 17.51 -20.60 -0.45
C PRO A 47 17.73 -19.29 -1.22
N ALA A 48 18.75 -18.55 -0.83
CA ALA A 48 18.93 -17.18 -1.28
C ALA A 48 18.93 -17.06 -2.80
N GLY A 49 17.96 -16.36 -3.31
CA GLY A 49 17.95 -15.85 -4.67
C GLY A 49 18.23 -14.36 -4.62
N LYS A 50 18.10 -13.71 -5.77
CA LYS A 50 18.26 -12.28 -5.84
C LYS A 50 16.94 -11.63 -5.39
N ILE A 51 17.00 -10.84 -4.36
CA ILE A 51 15.81 -10.25 -3.76
C ILE A 51 15.15 -9.23 -4.71
N PRO A 52 13.87 -9.40 -5.04
CA PRO A 52 13.15 -8.39 -5.83
C PRO A 52 13.10 -7.04 -5.11
N SER A 53 13.10 -5.97 -5.89
CA SER A 53 12.97 -4.62 -5.34
C SER A 53 11.49 -4.25 -5.25
N LEU A 54 11.15 -3.50 -4.20
CA LEU A 54 9.79 -3.03 -3.95
C LEU A 54 9.77 -1.51 -4.11
N VAL A 55 8.89 -1.01 -4.97
CA VAL A 55 8.77 0.41 -5.27
C VAL A 55 7.34 0.85 -5.05
N VAL A 56 7.16 1.95 -4.35
CA VAL A 56 5.84 2.56 -4.19
C VAL A 56 5.57 3.39 -5.44
N GLU A 57 4.59 2.99 -6.25
CA GLU A 57 4.27 3.67 -7.50
C GLU A 57 3.30 4.81 -7.30
N ALA A 58 2.26 4.58 -6.48
CA ALA A 58 1.23 5.58 -6.28
C ALA A 58 0.55 5.35 -4.94
N ILE A 59 0.15 6.45 -4.33
CA ILE A 59 -0.69 6.41 -3.14
C ILE A 59 -1.86 7.36 -3.35
N TRP A 60 -3.01 6.97 -2.84
CA TRP A 60 -4.23 7.74 -3.01
C TRP A 60 -5.06 7.61 -1.74
N CYS A 61 -5.74 8.69 -1.40
CA CYS A 61 -6.54 8.74 -0.19
C CYS A 61 -7.69 9.70 -0.42
N GLU A 62 -8.88 9.33 0.03
CA GLU A 62 -10.00 10.26 0.03
C GLU A 62 -10.76 10.14 1.34
N ASP A 63 -11.36 11.24 1.76
CA ASP A 63 -12.17 11.27 2.97
C ASP A 63 -13.46 10.49 2.75
N TRP A 64 -13.90 9.85 3.80
CA TRP A 64 -15.12 9.06 3.81
C TRP A 64 -15.87 9.33 5.09
N ALA A 65 -17.20 9.39 4.98
CA ALA A 65 -18.03 9.59 6.16
C ALA A 65 -19.37 8.91 5.97
N SER A 66 -19.88 8.40 7.08
CA SER A 66 -21.24 7.92 7.19
C SER A 66 -21.96 8.79 8.23
N ALA A 67 -23.18 8.42 8.57
CA ALA A 67 -23.92 9.15 9.62
C ALA A 67 -23.23 9.05 10.98
N THR A 68 -22.47 7.99 11.22
CA THR A 68 -21.91 7.67 12.53
C THR A 68 -20.39 7.81 12.57
N TYR A 69 -19.70 7.52 11.47
CA TYR A 69 -18.25 7.44 11.44
C TYR A 69 -17.67 8.30 10.35
N SER A 70 -16.44 8.74 10.57
CA SER A 70 -15.63 9.37 9.54
C SER A 70 -14.31 8.64 9.43
N GLY A 71 -13.70 8.69 8.26
CA GLY A 71 -12.45 8.00 8.02
C GLY A 71 -11.93 8.28 6.64
N GLN A 72 -11.16 7.34 6.10
CA GLN A 72 -10.50 7.52 4.82
C GLN A 72 -10.43 6.21 4.07
N ARG A 73 -10.58 6.31 2.74
CA ARG A 73 -10.30 5.20 1.84
C ARG A 73 -8.92 5.40 1.27
N HIS A 74 -8.15 4.31 1.25
CA HIS A 74 -6.76 4.35 0.80
C HIS A 74 -6.55 3.37 -0.34
N ARG A 75 -5.70 3.76 -1.28
CA ARG A 75 -5.26 2.87 -2.35
C ARG A 75 -3.75 3.04 -2.49
N PHE A 76 -3.06 1.91 -2.53
CA PHE A 76 -1.61 1.89 -2.68
C PHE A 76 -1.26 1.00 -3.85
N GLU A 77 -0.40 1.48 -4.74
CA GLU A 77 0.11 0.69 -5.85
C GLU A 77 1.60 0.54 -5.64
N LEU A 78 2.03 -0.71 -5.56
CA LEU A 78 3.42 -1.06 -5.34
C LEU A 78 3.88 -1.95 -6.47
N ARG A 79 5.15 -1.81 -6.87
CA ARG A 79 5.71 -2.60 -7.95
C ARG A 79 6.87 -3.43 -7.44
N LEU A 80 6.88 -4.69 -7.85
CA LEU A 80 8.00 -5.61 -7.61
C LEU A 80 8.74 -5.81 -8.91
N ASP A 81 10.06 -5.64 -8.86
CA ASP A 81 10.94 -5.85 -10.02
C ASP A 81 11.99 -6.88 -9.67
N GLY A 82 12.24 -7.82 -10.57
CA GLY A 82 13.27 -8.82 -10.34
C GLY A 82 13.19 -9.96 -11.32
N GLY A 83 13.85 -11.07 -10.99
CA GLY A 83 13.79 -12.29 -11.79
C GLY A 83 12.41 -12.90 -11.75
N HIS A 84 12.05 -13.65 -12.78
CA HIS A 84 10.72 -14.24 -12.92
C HIS A 84 10.34 -15.09 -11.72
N ARG A 85 11.20 -16.03 -11.34
CA ARG A 85 10.93 -16.93 -10.23
C ARG A 85 10.84 -16.16 -8.91
N GLU A 86 11.79 -15.26 -8.69
CA GLU A 86 11.86 -14.50 -7.46
C GLU A 86 10.64 -13.62 -7.27
N VAL A 87 10.16 -12.97 -8.34
CA VAL A 87 8.97 -12.13 -8.27
C VAL A 87 7.72 -12.99 -8.07
N ASP A 88 7.61 -14.12 -8.80
CA ASP A 88 6.46 -15.01 -8.63
C ASP A 88 6.36 -15.54 -7.20
N ASP A 89 7.48 -15.96 -6.64
CA ASP A 89 7.49 -16.47 -5.26
C ASP A 89 7.12 -15.37 -4.26
N ALA A 90 7.64 -14.17 -4.47
CA ALA A 90 7.35 -13.03 -3.59
C ALA A 90 5.88 -12.65 -3.67
N VAL A 91 5.32 -12.58 -4.88
CA VAL A 91 3.90 -12.23 -5.07
C VAL A 91 3.00 -13.24 -4.38
N ALA A 92 3.29 -14.53 -4.53
CA ALA A 92 2.50 -15.58 -3.88
C ALA A 92 2.54 -15.44 -2.36
N ALA A 93 3.72 -15.19 -1.80
CA ALA A 93 3.89 -15.01 -0.36
C ALA A 93 3.15 -13.77 0.15
N ILE A 94 3.26 -12.65 -0.57
CA ILE A 94 2.58 -11.42 -0.21
C ILE A 94 1.06 -11.61 -0.25
N ALA A 95 0.55 -12.22 -1.31
CA ALA A 95 -0.89 -12.40 -1.47
C ALA A 95 -1.46 -13.26 -0.33
N ALA A 96 -0.75 -14.33 0.02
CA ALA A 96 -1.18 -15.20 1.11
C ALA A 96 -1.17 -14.45 2.45
N LYS A 97 -0.13 -13.65 2.69
CA LYS A 97 0.02 -12.95 3.97
C LYS A 97 -1.00 -11.83 4.13
N LEU A 98 -1.20 -11.03 3.07
CA LEU A 98 -2.13 -9.91 3.13
C LEU A 98 -3.57 -10.36 3.28
N GLY A 99 -3.89 -11.58 2.88
CA GLY A 99 -5.23 -12.11 3.06
C GLY A 99 -5.58 -12.46 4.49
N GLU A 100 -4.59 -12.53 5.38
CA GLU A 100 -4.83 -13.01 6.76
C GLU A 100 -4.24 -12.09 7.83
N VAL A 101 -3.58 -11.00 7.45
CA VAL A 101 -2.91 -10.14 8.42
C VAL A 101 -3.85 -9.06 8.96
N ASP A 102 -3.69 -8.75 10.23
CA ASP A 102 -4.33 -7.57 10.83
C ASP A 102 -3.30 -6.44 10.80
N VAL A 103 -3.72 -5.31 10.27
CA VAL A 103 -2.87 -4.13 10.17
C VAL A 103 -3.31 -3.12 11.22
N ASP A 104 -2.36 -2.67 12.05
CA ASP A 104 -2.65 -1.71 13.10
C ASP A 104 -2.14 -0.33 12.71
N VAL A 105 -2.98 0.67 12.92
CA VAL A 105 -2.64 2.08 12.72
C VAL A 105 -3.04 2.83 13.98
N PRO A 106 -2.10 3.41 14.71
CA PRO A 106 -2.43 4.12 15.97
C PRO A 106 -3.49 5.21 15.74
N GLY A 107 -4.50 5.24 16.60
CA GLY A 107 -5.55 6.24 16.55
C GLY A 107 -6.62 5.98 15.49
N HIS A 108 -6.52 4.85 14.78
CA HIS A 108 -7.48 4.51 13.73
C HIS A 108 -7.82 3.02 13.79
N ILE A 109 -9.01 2.72 13.31
CA ILE A 109 -9.43 1.33 13.13
C ILE A 109 -9.31 1.02 11.65
N VAL A 110 -8.59 -0.04 11.31
CA VAL A 110 -8.54 -0.52 9.93
C VAL A 110 -9.72 -1.45 9.76
N ALA A 111 -10.81 -0.92 9.21
CA ALA A 111 -12.06 -1.66 9.09
C ALA A 111 -12.04 -2.66 7.96
N GLU A 112 -11.31 -2.34 6.88
CA GLU A 112 -11.15 -3.22 5.73
C GLU A 112 -9.74 -3.08 5.21
N PHE A 113 -9.17 -4.20 4.79
CA PHE A 113 -7.88 -4.18 4.11
C PHE A 113 -7.86 -5.36 3.15
N GLN A 114 -7.54 -5.10 1.88
CA GLN A 114 -7.54 -6.15 0.87
C GLN A 114 -6.57 -5.87 -0.26
N LEU A 115 -6.09 -6.96 -0.81
CA LEU A 115 -5.36 -6.96 -2.06
C LEU A 115 -6.40 -7.00 -3.17
N VAL A 116 -6.45 -5.98 -4.03
CA VAL A 116 -7.50 -5.89 -5.04
C VAL A 116 -7.03 -6.28 -6.43
N GLU A 117 -5.71 -6.19 -6.69
CA GLU A 117 -5.21 -6.51 -8.02
C GLU A 117 -3.75 -6.88 -7.98
N VAL A 118 -3.37 -7.85 -8.80
CA VAL A 118 -1.99 -8.21 -9.08
C VAL A 118 -1.88 -8.29 -10.61
N ALA A 119 -1.04 -7.45 -11.19
CA ALA A 119 -0.94 -7.37 -12.64
C ALA A 119 0.51 -7.34 -13.08
N THR A 120 0.86 -8.22 -14.01
CA THR A 120 2.17 -8.20 -14.64
C THR A 120 2.18 -7.05 -15.64
N VAL A 121 3.15 -6.13 -15.48
CA VAL A 121 3.23 -4.95 -16.33
C VAL A 121 4.38 -5.01 -17.32
N ASP A 122 5.37 -5.86 -17.07
CA ASP A 122 6.49 -6.03 -17.98
C ASP A 122 7.09 -7.41 -17.80
N VAL A 123 7.43 -8.06 -18.92
CA VAL A 123 8.05 -9.37 -18.92
C VAL A 123 9.12 -9.38 -20.02
N GLY A 124 10.37 -9.51 -19.61
CA GLY A 124 11.50 -9.62 -20.49
C GLY A 124 12.50 -10.56 -19.82
N SER A 125 13.76 -10.13 -19.73
CA SER A 125 14.75 -10.86 -18.95
C SER A 125 14.43 -10.76 -17.46
N THR A 126 13.72 -9.70 -17.07
CA THR A 126 13.19 -9.53 -15.72
C THR A 126 11.67 -9.36 -15.79
N MET A 127 11.03 -9.29 -14.64
CA MET A 127 9.60 -9.19 -14.53
C MET A 127 9.24 -8.04 -13.61
N SER A 128 8.19 -7.29 -13.97
CA SER A 128 7.62 -6.26 -13.11
C SER A 128 6.16 -6.58 -12.87
N VAL A 129 5.75 -6.54 -11.61
CA VAL A 129 4.38 -6.82 -11.20
C VAL A 129 3.89 -5.69 -10.31
N VAL A 130 2.71 -5.16 -10.60
CA VAL A 130 2.06 -4.16 -9.75
C VAL A 130 1.06 -4.86 -8.84
N ILE A 131 1.15 -4.53 -7.56
CA ILE A 131 0.24 -5.02 -6.52
C ILE A 131 -0.55 -3.83 -6.03
N VAL A 132 -1.87 -3.94 -6.03
CA VAL A 132 -2.75 -2.88 -5.59
C VAL A 132 -3.47 -3.31 -4.33
N CYS A 133 -3.37 -2.47 -3.30
CA CYS A 133 -4.04 -2.70 -2.02
C CYS A 133 -5.01 -1.57 -1.74
N GLU A 134 -6.12 -1.89 -1.11
CA GLU A 134 -7.09 -0.89 -0.65
C GLU A 134 -7.42 -1.12 0.81
N ALA A 135 -7.68 -0.02 1.51
CA ALA A 135 -8.02 -0.08 2.91
C ALA A 135 -9.04 0.99 3.26
N LEU A 136 -9.81 0.72 4.29
CA LEU A 136 -10.71 1.69 4.89
C LEU A 136 -10.29 1.88 6.34
N THR A 137 -9.95 3.11 6.71
CA THR A 137 -9.65 3.44 8.10
C THR A 137 -10.77 4.30 8.66
N ILE A 138 -11.05 4.11 9.93
CA ILE A 138 -12.08 4.87 10.66
C ILE A 138 -11.37 5.54 11.83
N GLU A 139 -11.68 6.79 12.05
CA GLU A 139 -11.13 7.53 13.19
C GLU A 139 -11.69 6.98 14.47
N ASP A 140 -10.80 6.75 15.41
CA ASP A 140 -11.16 6.20 16.71
C ASP A 140 -11.52 7.30 17.70
#